data_fd535a7b0cb09d26ff7779e4653c4acf
#
_entry.id   fd535a7b0cb09d26ff7779e4653c4acf
#
_cell.length_a   1.000
_cell.length_b   1.000
_cell.length_c   1.000
_cell.angle_alpha   90.00
_cell.angle_beta   90.00
_cell.angle_gamma   90.00
#
_symmetry.space_group_name_H-M   'P 1'
#
loop_
_entity.id
_entity.type
_entity.pdbx_description
1 polymer ?
#
loop_
_entity_poly.entity_id
_entity_poly.type
_entity_poly.pdbx_seq_one_letter_code
_entity_poly.pdbx_strand_id
1 'polypeptide(L)'
;MKLVVDSGSTNTDWGFFNTGSDMRAFRTQGINPCHQSIDEIRSIISNELTEQLDGIDLKEVVNVHYYGAGCATDSICAQMSALLSEFLPNAL
;
A
#
# COMPACT_ATOMS: atom_id res chain seq x y z
N MET A 1 -5.38 8.60 -10.21
CA MET A 1 -4.66 7.31 -10.20
C MET A 1 -5.24 6.42 -9.11
N LYS A 2 -5.37 5.15 -9.38
CA LYS A 2 -5.90 4.16 -8.45
C LYS A 2 -4.78 3.22 -8.02
N LEU A 3 -4.73 2.89 -6.75
CA LEU A 3 -3.80 1.90 -6.20
C LEU A 3 -4.58 0.68 -5.73
N VAL A 4 -4.14 -0.49 -6.16
CA VAL A 4 -4.62 -1.78 -5.65
C VAL A 4 -3.47 -2.47 -4.96
N VAL A 5 -3.68 -2.85 -3.70
CA VAL A 5 -2.67 -3.53 -2.89
C VAL A 5 -3.17 -4.94 -2.60
N ASP A 6 -2.37 -5.92 -2.96
CA ASP A 6 -2.63 -7.32 -2.60
C ASP A 6 -1.51 -7.79 -1.68
N SER A 7 -1.83 -7.84 -0.40
CA SER A 7 -0.85 -8.15 0.65
C SER A 7 -0.95 -9.61 1.06
N GLY A 8 0.10 -10.35 0.79
CA GLY A 8 0.22 -11.73 1.23
C GLY A 8 1.24 -11.87 2.36
N SER A 9 1.35 -13.07 2.90
CA SER A 9 2.28 -13.36 4.00
C SER A 9 3.75 -13.30 3.57
N THR A 10 4.02 -13.52 2.30
CA THR A 10 5.38 -13.56 1.76
C THR A 10 5.71 -12.31 0.96
N ASN A 11 4.77 -11.86 0.14
CA ASN A 11 4.96 -10.71 -0.75
C ASN A 11 3.72 -9.83 -0.76
N THR A 12 3.93 -8.55 -1.02
CA THR A 12 2.85 -7.59 -1.27
C THR A 12 3.02 -7.05 -2.68
N ASP A 13 1.94 -7.11 -3.46
CA ASP A 13 1.90 -6.56 -4.82
C ASP A 13 1.17 -5.24 -4.81
N TRP A 14 1.81 -4.22 -5.41
CA TRP A 14 1.29 -2.85 -5.49
C TRP A 14 1.04 -2.53 -6.97
N GLY A 15 -0.22 -2.32 -7.34
CA GLY A 15 -0.60 -2.00 -8.71
C GLY A 15 -1.13 -0.59 -8.81
N PHE A 16 -0.45 0.25 -9.59
CA PHE A 16 -0.86 1.62 -9.85
C PHE A 16 -1.50 1.70 -11.22
N PHE A 17 -2.75 2.14 -11.27
CA PHE A 17 -3.53 2.24 -12.50
C PHE A 17 -3.81 3.69 -12.82
N ASN A 18 -3.46 4.10 -14.03
CA ASN A 18 -3.78 5.41 -14.52
C ASN A 18 -4.98 5.34 -15.48
N THR A 19 -5.70 6.44 -15.60
CA THR A 19 -6.83 6.52 -16.56
C THR A 19 -6.30 6.37 -17.97
N GLY A 20 -6.72 5.32 -18.65
CA GLY A 20 -6.39 5.16 -20.04
C GLY A 20 -5.52 4.00 -20.43
N SER A 21 -4.90 3.26 -19.51
CA SER A 21 -4.35 1.96 -19.85
C SER A 21 -3.05 1.54 -19.15
N ASP A 22 -2.28 2.44 -18.60
CA ASP A 22 -0.98 2.04 -18.07
C ASP A 22 -1.11 1.56 -16.63
N MET A 23 -0.66 0.32 -16.40
CA MET A 23 -0.52 -0.22 -15.06
C MET A 23 0.96 -0.39 -14.75
N ARG A 24 1.36 0.06 -13.55
CA ARG A 24 2.70 -0.20 -13.05
C ARG A 24 2.58 -1.04 -11.79
N ALA A 25 3.33 -2.12 -11.74
CA ALA A 25 3.30 -3.06 -10.62
C ALA A 25 4.65 -3.14 -9.95
N PHE A 26 4.62 -3.16 -8.62
CA PHE A 26 5.81 -3.27 -7.79
C PHE A 26 5.57 -4.33 -6.73
N ARG A 27 6.63 -4.89 -6.19
CA ARG A 27 6.54 -5.90 -5.14
C ARG A 27 7.44 -5.54 -3.97
N THR A 28 6.89 -5.69 -2.77
CA THR A 28 7.64 -5.59 -1.53
C THR A 28 7.52 -6.89 -0.76
N GLN A 29 8.20 -6.98 0.37
CA GLN A 29 7.98 -8.10 1.29
C GLN A 29 6.54 -8.07 1.81
N GLY A 30 6.09 -9.18 2.39
CA GLY A 30 4.74 -9.33 2.88
C GLY A 30 4.41 -8.33 3.99
N ILE A 31 3.17 -7.85 3.99
CA ILE A 31 2.64 -6.97 5.01
C ILE A 31 1.49 -7.67 5.71
N ASN A 32 1.61 -7.82 7.03
CA ASN A 32 0.55 -8.43 7.83
C ASN A 32 0.47 -7.70 9.19
N PRO A 33 -0.53 -6.84 9.38
CA PRO A 33 -0.65 -6.05 10.60
C PRO A 33 -0.96 -6.88 11.86
N CYS A 34 -1.30 -8.16 11.72
CA CYS A 34 -1.44 -9.05 12.88
C CYS A 34 -0.08 -9.50 13.43
N HIS A 35 0.95 -9.52 12.60
CA HIS A 35 2.27 -10.05 12.96
C HIS A 35 3.38 -9.01 12.93
N GLN A 36 3.09 -7.82 12.42
CA GLN A 36 4.06 -6.75 12.30
C GLN A 36 3.53 -5.50 12.98
N SER A 37 4.44 -4.72 13.56
CA SER A 37 4.07 -3.42 14.11
C SER A 37 3.82 -2.42 12.98
N ILE A 38 3.13 -1.34 13.29
CA ILE A 38 2.92 -0.25 12.34
C ILE A 38 4.25 0.34 11.89
N ASP A 39 5.23 0.45 12.79
CA ASP A 39 6.54 0.96 12.45
C ASP A 39 7.29 0.05 11.47
N GLU A 40 7.16 -1.27 11.63
CA GLU A 40 7.74 -2.22 10.68
C GLU A 40 7.11 -2.08 9.30
N ILE A 41 5.79 -1.96 9.24
CA ILE A 41 5.07 -1.80 7.97
C ILE A 41 5.44 -0.46 7.33
N ARG A 42 5.53 0.60 8.12
CA ARG A 42 5.96 1.91 7.62
C ARG A 42 7.35 1.83 7.01
N SER A 43 8.26 1.09 7.63
CA SER A 43 9.62 0.90 7.10
C SER A 43 9.61 0.14 5.79
N ILE A 44 8.76 -0.88 5.65
CA ILE A 44 8.64 -1.62 4.39
C ILE A 44 8.21 -0.67 3.27
N ILE A 45 7.19 0.15 3.50
CA ILE A 45 6.71 1.09 2.49
C ILE A 45 7.78 2.12 2.17
N SER A 46 8.42 2.69 3.18
CA SER A 46 9.43 3.75 2.97
C SER A 46 10.68 3.23 2.28
N ASN A 47 11.14 2.04 2.63
CA ASN A 47 12.43 1.53 2.14
C ASN A 47 12.32 0.69 0.88
N GLU A 48 11.19 0.02 0.68
CA GLU A 48 11.05 -0.89 -0.45
C GLU A 48 10.16 -0.33 -1.56
N LEU A 49 9.01 0.24 -1.19
CA LEU A 49 8.08 0.73 -2.20
C LEU A 49 8.54 2.07 -2.79
N THR A 50 8.82 3.05 -1.95
CA THR A 50 9.12 4.40 -2.44
C THR A 50 10.38 4.44 -3.27
N GLU A 51 11.35 3.57 -3.02
CA GLU A 51 12.57 3.50 -3.82
C GLU A 51 12.34 2.96 -5.22
N GLN A 52 11.27 2.19 -5.44
CA GLN A 52 10.92 1.64 -6.73
C GLN A 52 10.08 2.59 -7.58
N LEU A 53 9.49 3.61 -6.96
CA LEU A 53 8.55 4.50 -7.63
C LEU A 53 9.29 5.52 -8.49
N ASP A 54 9.52 5.17 -9.75
CA ASP A 54 10.10 6.06 -10.73
C ASP A 54 8.99 6.64 -11.62
N GLY A 55 8.81 7.94 -11.55
CA GLY A 55 7.79 8.61 -12.34
C GLY A 55 6.38 8.53 -11.78
N ILE A 56 6.20 7.98 -10.58
CA ILE A 56 4.90 7.92 -9.92
C ILE A 56 4.86 8.92 -8.77
N ASP A 57 3.87 9.81 -8.80
CA ASP A 57 3.61 10.74 -7.72
C ASP A 57 2.48 10.20 -6.86
N LEU A 58 2.79 9.86 -5.62
CA LEU A 58 1.79 9.31 -4.68
C LEU A 58 0.67 10.30 -4.38
N LYS A 59 0.86 11.58 -4.59
CA LYS A 59 -0.18 12.59 -4.43
C LYS A 59 -1.29 12.46 -5.47
N GLU A 60 -1.02 11.80 -6.58
CA GLU A 60 -2.01 11.57 -7.63
C GLU A 60 -2.93 10.38 -7.35
N VAL A 61 -2.61 9.59 -6.34
CA VAL A 61 -3.46 8.46 -5.95
C VAL A 61 -4.68 8.99 -5.19
N VAL A 62 -5.86 8.75 -5.75
CA VAL A 62 -7.13 9.21 -5.16
C VAL A 62 -8.01 8.07 -4.66
N ASN A 63 -7.75 6.84 -5.10
CA ASN A 63 -8.47 5.65 -4.65
C ASN A 63 -7.49 4.56 -4.30
N VAL A 64 -7.73 3.88 -3.18
CA VAL A 64 -6.93 2.74 -2.73
C VAL A 64 -7.85 1.58 -2.42
N HIS A 65 -7.52 0.42 -2.95
CA HIS A 65 -8.17 -0.84 -2.62
C HIS A 65 -7.12 -1.75 -2.00
N TYR A 66 -7.30 -2.09 -0.74
CA TYR A 66 -6.39 -2.95 0.00
C TYR A 66 -7.03 -4.31 0.22
N TYR A 67 -6.38 -5.34 -0.29
CA TYR A 67 -6.74 -6.74 -0.05
C TYR A 67 -5.59 -7.39 0.67
N GLY A 68 -5.80 -7.82 1.90
CA GLY A 68 -4.65 -8.31 2.62
C GLY A 68 -4.97 -9.21 3.78
N ALA A 69 -4.00 -10.06 4.08
CA ALA A 69 -3.98 -10.84 5.29
C ALA A 69 -3.88 -9.90 6.50
N GLY A 70 -4.49 -10.29 7.60
CA GLY A 70 -4.30 -9.59 8.86
C GLY A 70 -5.25 -8.42 9.13
N CYS A 71 -6.10 -8.04 8.19
CA CYS A 71 -7.16 -7.06 8.47
C CYS A 71 -8.37 -7.75 9.10
N ALA A 72 -8.15 -8.38 10.24
CA ALA A 72 -9.18 -9.21 10.89
C ALA A 72 -10.14 -8.43 11.78
N THR A 73 -9.79 -7.22 12.17
CA THR A 73 -10.63 -6.37 13.00
C THR A 73 -10.73 -4.97 12.44
N ASP A 74 -11.80 -4.25 12.81
CA ASP A 74 -11.97 -2.85 12.39
C ASP A 74 -10.84 -1.96 12.89
N SER A 75 -10.31 -2.25 14.07
CA SER A 75 -9.19 -1.50 14.65
C SER A 75 -7.93 -1.65 13.81
N ILE A 76 -7.62 -2.86 13.37
CA ILE A 76 -6.44 -3.13 12.54
C ILE A 76 -6.61 -2.47 11.16
N CYS A 77 -7.79 -2.59 10.57
CA CYS A 77 -8.08 -1.94 9.29
C CYS A 77 -7.96 -0.42 9.38
N ALA A 78 -8.41 0.16 10.48
CA ALA A 78 -8.28 1.60 10.71
C ALA A 78 -6.81 2.03 10.85
N GLN A 79 -5.98 1.23 11.50
CA GLN A 79 -4.55 1.50 11.60
C GLN A 79 -3.87 1.45 10.24
N MET A 80 -4.21 0.48 9.41
CA MET A 80 -3.67 0.38 8.06
C MET A 80 -4.12 1.55 7.19
N SER A 81 -5.38 1.94 7.30
CA SER A 81 -5.90 3.09 6.58
C SER A 81 -5.16 4.38 6.96
N ALA A 82 -4.95 4.59 8.26
CA ALA A 82 -4.21 5.76 8.75
C ALA A 82 -2.76 5.75 8.25
N LEU A 83 -2.11 4.59 8.26
CA LEU A 83 -0.74 4.47 7.77
C LEU A 83 -0.65 4.78 6.29
N LEU A 84 -1.54 4.20 5.48
CA LEU A 84 -1.55 4.46 4.04
C LEU A 84 -1.82 5.93 3.72
N SER A 85 -2.62 6.60 4.54
CA SER A 85 -2.90 8.04 4.37
C SER A 85 -1.65 8.89 4.57
N GLU A 86 -0.66 8.44 5.33
CA GLU A 86 0.60 9.16 5.48
C GLU A 86 1.37 9.23 4.16
N PHE A 87 1.28 8.19 3.34
CA PHE A 87 1.96 8.12 2.06
C PHE A 87 1.10 8.62 0.89
N LEU A 88 -0.21 8.58 1.06
CA LEU A 88 -1.19 8.86 0.00
C LEU A 88 -2.15 9.96 0.48
N PRO A 89 -1.68 11.21 0.55
CA PRO A 89 -2.44 12.28 1.22
C PRO A 89 -3.77 12.62 0.54
N ASN A 90 -3.94 12.27 -0.73
CA ASN A 90 -5.16 12.58 -1.48
C ASN A 90 -6.07 11.35 -1.70
N ALA A 91 -5.72 10.21 -1.13
CA ALA A 91 -6.52 9.00 -1.28
C ALA A 91 -7.72 9.00 -0.33
N LEU A 92 -8.80 8.41 -0.79
CA LEU A 92 -10.03 8.24 -0.01
C LEU A 92 -10.17 6.80 0.48
#